data_b2027b18d7af5327804d59841d8bdf4b
#
_entry.id   b2027b18d7af5327804d59841d8bdf4b
#
_cell.length_a   1.000
_cell.length_b   1.000
_cell.length_c   1.000
_cell.angle_alpha   90.00
_cell.angle_beta   90.00
_cell.angle_gamma   90.00
#
_symmetry.space_group_name_H-M   'P 1'
#
loop_
_entity.id
_entity.type
_entity.pdbx_description
1 polymer ?
#
loop_
_entity_poly.entity_id
_entity_poly.type
_entity_poly.pdbx_seq_one_letter_code
_entity_poly.pdbx_strand_id
1 'polypeptide(L)'
;MEMQPHLLTVITFLPLLGVPALLLLRSEDHTWIKRIALAVSLAEFVISLFLIHGFVTANPGYQFEEVHNWIGAAIRYHMGVDGISLFLVILTTFLVPISILASWQGIHEKVKGFFIALLVIETAMIGVFVSLDLFLFFVFWELTLIPMYFLIGIWGHDRRIYAAVKFILYTMLGSILMLVAILWLYNLAGSFDFPEIQAKLHAGLVSLPPNTELLLFCAFFLAFAIKVPLFPLHTWLPDAHTEAPTAGSVILAGVMLKLGTYGILRFCLPLFPDAAHRAAPVIAVLAIIGIVTARWSPRFRRI
;
A
#
# COMPACT_ATOMS: atom_id res chain seq x y z
N MET A 1 13.69 17.01 -22.46
CA MET A 1 14.52 16.27 -21.49
C MET A 1 13.98 14.84 -21.54
N GLU A 2 14.74 13.92 -22.12
CA GLU A 2 14.32 12.52 -22.21
C GLU A 2 14.05 12.04 -20.80
N MET A 3 12.80 11.65 -20.52
CA MET A 3 12.42 11.02 -19.25
C MET A 3 13.28 9.78 -19.08
N GLN A 4 14.00 9.69 -17.97
CA GLN A 4 14.91 8.57 -17.74
C GLN A 4 14.09 7.27 -17.77
N PRO A 5 14.39 6.36 -18.71
CA PRO A 5 13.72 5.06 -18.72
C PRO A 5 14.01 4.36 -17.39
N HIS A 6 12.97 3.76 -16.80
CA HIS A 6 13.04 2.98 -15.56
C HIS A 6 13.18 3.76 -14.24
N LEU A 7 12.76 5.04 -14.17
CA LEU A 7 12.82 5.80 -12.91
C LEU A 7 11.93 5.20 -11.83
N LEU A 8 10.69 4.77 -12.17
CA LEU A 8 9.77 4.14 -11.22
C LEU A 8 10.28 2.78 -10.75
N THR A 9 10.85 1.98 -11.67
CA THR A 9 11.51 0.73 -11.30
C THR A 9 12.65 0.97 -10.31
N VAL A 10 13.50 1.96 -10.56
CA VAL A 10 14.61 2.30 -9.65
C VAL A 10 14.07 2.70 -8.27
N ILE A 11 13.11 3.61 -8.22
CA ILE A 11 12.51 4.06 -6.94
C ILE A 11 11.86 2.88 -6.20
N THR A 12 11.14 2.00 -6.89
CA THR A 12 10.44 0.88 -6.25
C THR A 12 11.40 -0.17 -5.68
N PHE A 13 12.49 -0.48 -6.38
CA PHE A 13 13.36 -1.61 -6.01
C PHE A 13 14.69 -1.22 -5.37
N LEU A 14 15.02 0.08 -5.32
CA LEU A 14 16.23 0.55 -4.64
C LEU A 14 16.32 0.11 -3.18
N PRO A 15 15.25 0.15 -2.35
CA PRO A 15 15.33 -0.36 -0.98
C PRO A 15 15.70 -1.83 -0.92
N LEU A 16 15.22 -2.65 -1.86
CA LEU A 16 15.59 -4.07 -1.91
C LEU A 16 17.07 -4.29 -2.20
N LEU A 17 17.77 -3.36 -2.88
CA LEU A 17 19.23 -3.45 -3.04
C LEU A 17 19.96 -3.26 -1.70
N GLY A 18 19.35 -2.59 -0.74
CA GLY A 18 19.86 -2.51 0.64
C GLY A 18 19.80 -3.86 1.37
N VAL A 19 18.84 -4.73 1.04
CA VAL A 19 18.66 -6.01 1.74
C VAL A 19 19.87 -6.94 1.61
N PRO A 20 20.41 -7.25 0.40
CA PRO A 20 21.65 -8.01 0.27
C PRO A 20 22.83 -7.37 1.01
N ALA A 21 22.97 -6.05 0.96
CA ALA A 21 24.03 -5.34 1.67
C ALA A 21 23.92 -5.58 3.19
N LEU A 22 22.70 -5.53 3.76
CA LEU A 22 22.46 -5.83 5.17
C LEU A 22 22.70 -7.32 5.49
N LEU A 23 22.35 -8.25 4.59
CA LEU A 23 22.55 -9.68 4.81
C LEU A 23 24.03 -10.05 4.89
N LEU A 24 24.90 -9.38 4.13
CA LEU A 24 26.35 -9.60 4.13
C LEU A 24 27.04 -9.12 5.43
N LEU A 25 26.45 -8.20 6.17
CA LEU A 25 27.00 -7.75 7.45
C LEU A 25 26.84 -8.82 8.54
N ARG A 26 27.67 -8.75 9.57
CA ARG A 26 27.48 -9.55 10.79
C ARG A 26 26.28 -9.00 11.59
N SER A 27 25.57 -9.87 12.27
CA SER A 27 24.38 -9.46 13.05
C SER A 27 24.72 -8.52 14.22
N GLU A 28 25.96 -8.53 14.67
CA GLU A 28 26.49 -7.69 15.75
C GLU A 28 26.85 -6.27 15.30
N ASP A 29 27.02 -6.05 13.99
CA ASP A 29 27.40 -4.75 13.42
C ASP A 29 26.22 -3.77 13.37
N HIS A 30 25.54 -3.59 14.50
CA HIS A 30 24.30 -2.79 14.59
C HIS A 30 24.46 -1.38 14.01
N THR A 31 25.61 -0.76 14.19
CA THR A 31 25.88 0.60 13.70
C THR A 31 25.89 0.67 12.16
N TRP A 32 26.56 -0.30 11.52
CA TRP A 32 26.60 -0.35 10.05
C TRP A 32 25.28 -0.74 9.43
N ILE A 33 24.55 -1.67 10.06
CA ILE A 33 23.19 -2.05 9.64
C ILE A 33 22.28 -0.82 9.60
N LYS A 34 22.24 -0.03 10.67
CA LYS A 34 21.44 1.20 10.77
C LYS A 34 21.86 2.25 9.74
N ARG A 35 23.18 2.47 9.58
CA ARG A 35 23.71 3.44 8.62
C ARG A 35 23.40 3.09 7.18
N ILE A 36 23.55 1.82 6.78
CA ILE A 36 23.26 1.39 5.42
C ILE A 36 21.76 1.48 5.13
N ALA A 37 20.91 1.03 6.05
CA ALA A 37 19.46 1.16 5.89
C ALA A 37 19.04 2.62 5.72
N LEU A 38 19.59 3.52 6.55
CA LEU A 38 19.33 4.95 6.44
C LEU A 38 19.86 5.54 5.14
N ALA A 39 21.09 5.18 4.73
CA ALA A 39 21.68 5.70 3.50
C ALA A 39 20.87 5.28 2.26
N VAL A 40 20.40 4.03 2.20
CA VAL A 40 19.59 3.52 1.11
C VAL A 40 18.25 4.25 1.05
N SER A 41 17.54 4.37 2.17
CA SER A 41 16.23 5.04 2.20
C SER A 41 16.34 6.56 1.95
N LEU A 42 17.41 7.21 2.38
CA LEU A 42 17.67 8.62 2.03
C LEU A 42 18.01 8.79 0.55
N ALA A 43 18.81 7.89 -0.03
CA ALA A 43 19.10 7.92 -1.46
C ALA A 43 17.81 7.76 -2.27
N GLU A 44 16.93 6.84 -1.86
CA GLU A 44 15.62 6.66 -2.48
C GLU A 44 14.76 7.92 -2.38
N PHE A 45 14.67 8.52 -1.19
CA PHE A 45 13.94 9.79 -1.03
C PHE A 45 14.47 10.86 -1.98
N VAL A 46 15.80 11.05 -2.06
CA VAL A 46 16.40 12.04 -2.98
C VAL A 46 16.07 11.71 -4.44
N ILE A 47 16.14 10.44 -4.84
CA ILE A 47 15.79 10.02 -6.21
C ILE A 47 14.29 10.25 -6.48
N SER A 48 13.42 9.97 -5.52
CA SER A 48 11.98 10.19 -5.69
C SER A 48 11.61 11.66 -5.93
N LEU A 49 12.41 12.62 -5.47
CA LEU A 49 12.20 14.04 -5.73
C LEU A 49 12.32 14.41 -7.23
N PHE A 50 13.05 13.62 -8.02
CA PHE A 50 13.08 13.81 -9.47
C PHE A 50 11.72 13.61 -10.13
N LEU A 51 10.81 12.82 -9.51
CA LEU A 51 9.42 12.73 -9.97
C LEU A 51 8.72 14.08 -9.92
N ILE A 52 8.91 14.86 -8.84
CA ILE A 52 8.31 16.21 -8.72
C ILE A 52 8.85 17.13 -9.79
N HIS A 53 10.17 17.08 -10.03
CA HIS A 53 10.80 17.96 -11.02
C HIS A 53 10.36 17.66 -12.46
N GLY A 54 10.16 16.38 -12.80
CA GLY A 54 9.74 15.95 -14.13
C GLY A 54 8.22 15.89 -14.33
N PHE A 55 7.41 16.10 -13.29
CA PHE A 55 5.97 15.98 -13.38
C PHE A 55 5.32 17.18 -14.05
N VAL A 56 4.52 16.95 -15.09
CA VAL A 56 3.82 17.98 -15.86
C VAL A 56 2.36 18.04 -15.38
N THR A 57 2.01 19.06 -14.60
CA THR A 57 0.68 19.21 -14.00
C THR A 57 -0.46 19.41 -15.02
N ALA A 58 -0.13 19.89 -16.23
CA ALA A 58 -1.11 20.04 -17.30
C ALA A 58 -1.47 18.73 -18.02
N ASN A 59 -0.73 17.65 -17.79
CA ASN A 59 -1.03 16.35 -18.38
C ASN A 59 -1.97 15.56 -17.44
N PRO A 60 -3.22 15.25 -17.87
CA PRO A 60 -4.19 14.53 -17.03
C PRO A 60 -3.94 13.01 -17.00
N GLY A 61 -3.05 12.48 -17.85
CA GLY A 61 -2.71 11.06 -17.93
C GLY A 61 -1.65 10.61 -16.93
N TYR A 62 -1.34 9.32 -17.00
CA TYR A 62 -0.21 8.78 -16.26
C TYR A 62 1.10 9.29 -16.86
N GLN A 63 2.10 9.41 -16.02
CA GLN A 63 3.43 9.89 -16.40
C GLN A 63 4.49 8.93 -15.88
N PHE A 64 5.71 8.99 -16.46
CA PHE A 64 6.79 8.05 -16.18
C PHE A 64 6.38 6.59 -16.41
N GLU A 65 5.48 6.36 -17.36
CA GLU A 65 4.98 5.01 -17.62
C GLU A 65 6.09 4.06 -18.06
N GLU A 66 6.11 2.89 -17.43
CA GLU A 66 7.01 1.78 -17.75
C GLU A 66 6.17 0.54 -18.01
N VAL A 67 6.17 0.05 -19.24
CA VAL A 67 5.34 -1.07 -19.68
C VAL A 67 6.21 -2.19 -20.22
N HIS A 68 6.15 -3.35 -19.58
CA HIS A 68 6.83 -4.56 -20.00
C HIS A 68 5.94 -5.79 -19.81
N ASN A 69 6.08 -6.80 -20.67
CA ASN A 69 5.45 -8.09 -20.42
C ASN A 69 6.14 -8.77 -19.24
N TRP A 70 5.38 -9.29 -18.28
CA TRP A 70 5.93 -9.93 -17.09
C TRP A 70 5.61 -11.42 -17.05
N ILE A 71 4.34 -11.82 -16.86
CA ILE A 71 3.93 -13.23 -16.80
C ILE A 71 3.00 -13.52 -17.96
N GLY A 72 3.55 -14.16 -19.02
CA GLY A 72 2.82 -14.37 -20.26
C GLY A 72 2.46 -13.05 -20.96
N ALA A 73 1.37 -13.06 -21.71
CA ALA A 73 0.84 -11.86 -22.37
C ALA A 73 -0.23 -11.13 -21.52
N ALA A 74 -0.70 -11.76 -20.44
CA ALA A 74 -1.85 -11.28 -19.68
C ALA A 74 -1.47 -10.34 -18.54
N ILE A 75 -0.36 -10.57 -17.85
CA ILE A 75 0.09 -9.78 -16.71
C ILE A 75 1.26 -8.92 -17.15
N ARG A 76 1.09 -7.61 -17.01
CA ARG A 76 2.10 -6.63 -17.42
C ARG A 76 2.78 -6.03 -16.19
N TYR A 77 4.07 -5.79 -16.32
CA TYR A 77 4.77 -4.86 -15.48
C TYR A 77 4.46 -3.46 -16.00
N HIS A 78 3.34 -2.90 -15.55
CA HIS A 78 2.88 -1.59 -15.92
C HIS A 78 2.87 -0.68 -14.71
N MET A 79 3.80 0.26 -14.70
CA MET A 79 3.94 1.28 -13.66
C MET A 79 3.69 2.66 -14.24
N GLY A 80 3.13 3.55 -13.44
CA GLY A 80 2.91 4.94 -13.79
C GLY A 80 2.49 5.75 -12.57
N VAL A 81 2.65 7.05 -12.64
CA VAL A 81 2.22 7.98 -11.60
C VAL A 81 1.32 9.08 -12.16
N ASP A 82 0.41 9.54 -11.33
CA ASP A 82 -0.42 10.71 -11.56
C ASP A 82 -0.37 11.66 -10.34
N GLY A 83 -1.18 12.71 -10.35
CA GLY A 83 -1.20 13.70 -9.27
C GLY A 83 -1.56 13.13 -7.89
N ILE A 84 -2.27 11.99 -7.82
CA ILE A 84 -2.62 11.34 -6.56
C ILE A 84 -1.46 10.48 -6.06
N SER A 85 -0.94 9.60 -6.91
CA SER A 85 0.11 8.65 -6.54
C SER A 85 1.46 9.31 -6.32
N LEU A 86 1.80 10.37 -7.04
CA LEU A 86 3.05 11.13 -6.89
C LEU A 86 3.32 11.51 -5.44
N PHE A 87 2.37 12.19 -4.79
CA PHE A 87 2.56 12.64 -3.41
C PHE A 87 2.56 11.50 -2.39
N LEU A 88 1.89 10.39 -2.69
CA LEU A 88 1.91 9.20 -1.84
C LEU A 88 3.26 8.46 -1.92
N VAL A 89 3.87 8.41 -3.09
CA VAL A 89 5.24 7.91 -3.26
C VAL A 89 6.23 8.79 -2.48
N ILE A 90 6.19 10.12 -2.67
CA ILE A 90 7.07 11.04 -1.94
C ILE A 90 6.86 10.94 -0.42
N LEU A 91 5.61 10.84 0.04
CA LEU A 91 5.31 10.66 1.46
C LEU A 91 5.93 9.36 2.00
N THR A 92 5.87 8.29 1.23
CA THR A 92 6.43 6.98 1.61
C THR A 92 7.94 7.06 1.77
N THR A 93 8.63 7.54 0.73
CA THR A 93 10.08 7.68 0.72
C THR A 93 10.61 8.69 1.76
N PHE A 94 9.79 9.68 2.15
CA PHE A 94 10.10 10.63 3.22
C PHE A 94 9.94 10.01 4.62
N LEU A 95 8.88 9.24 4.86
CA LEU A 95 8.57 8.70 6.19
C LEU A 95 9.46 7.52 6.59
N VAL A 96 9.99 6.74 5.65
CA VAL A 96 10.83 5.59 6.01
C VAL A 96 12.18 6.00 6.61
N PRO A 97 12.96 6.94 6.08
CA PRO A 97 14.15 7.46 6.77
C PRO A 97 13.87 7.99 8.19
N ILE A 98 12.74 8.70 8.36
CA ILE A 98 12.32 9.18 9.69
C ILE A 98 12.01 8.00 10.63
N SER A 99 11.34 6.96 10.12
CA SER A 99 11.03 5.74 10.88
C SER A 99 12.31 5.00 11.30
N ILE A 100 13.32 4.94 10.43
CA ILE A 100 14.64 4.39 10.73
C ILE A 100 15.31 5.21 11.85
N LEU A 101 15.32 6.54 11.75
CA LEU A 101 15.88 7.43 12.77
C LEU A 101 15.15 7.31 14.11
N ALA A 102 13.81 7.26 14.10
CA ALA A 102 12.99 7.10 15.31
C ALA A 102 13.28 5.76 16.03
N SER A 103 13.68 4.74 15.28
CA SER A 103 14.01 3.40 15.82
C SER A 103 15.48 3.23 16.16
N TRP A 104 16.30 4.28 15.99
CA TRP A 104 17.77 4.18 16.12
C TRP A 104 18.23 3.66 17.47
N GLN A 105 17.58 4.10 18.54
CA GLN A 105 17.93 3.72 19.92
C GLN A 105 16.97 2.68 20.50
N GLY A 106 15.78 2.51 19.94
CA GLY A 106 14.75 1.65 20.53
C GLY A 106 14.88 0.17 20.17
N ILE A 107 15.63 -0.18 19.12
CA ILE A 107 15.74 -1.57 18.65
C ILE A 107 17.10 -2.14 18.99
N HIS A 108 17.10 -3.14 19.87
CA HIS A 108 18.30 -3.82 20.38
C HIS A 108 18.35 -5.29 19.98
N GLU A 109 17.20 -5.94 19.77
CA GLU A 109 17.11 -7.35 19.40
C GLU A 109 16.81 -7.52 17.92
N LYS A 110 17.44 -8.51 17.28
CA LYS A 110 17.24 -8.87 15.87
C LYS A 110 17.30 -7.65 14.93
N VAL A 111 18.22 -6.71 15.22
CA VAL A 111 18.35 -5.41 14.56
C VAL A 111 18.36 -5.54 13.03
N LYS A 112 19.13 -6.50 12.48
CA LYS A 112 19.22 -6.74 11.05
C LYS A 112 17.86 -7.03 10.44
N GLY A 113 17.08 -7.94 11.02
CA GLY A 113 15.74 -8.31 10.53
C GLY A 113 14.76 -7.14 10.55
N PHE A 114 14.85 -6.28 11.55
CA PHE A 114 14.01 -5.08 11.67
C PHE A 114 14.22 -4.12 10.49
N PHE A 115 15.47 -3.76 10.19
CA PHE A 115 15.77 -2.83 9.10
C PHE A 115 15.55 -3.45 7.72
N ILE A 116 15.75 -4.77 7.56
CA ILE A 116 15.33 -5.48 6.35
C ILE A 116 13.81 -5.36 6.17
N ALA A 117 13.03 -5.59 7.21
CA ALA A 117 11.56 -5.49 7.13
C ALA A 117 11.11 -4.06 6.76
N LEU A 118 11.80 -3.00 7.25
CA LEU A 118 11.52 -1.62 6.86
C LEU A 118 11.81 -1.35 5.37
N LEU A 119 12.92 -1.85 4.82
CA LEU A 119 13.23 -1.67 3.40
C LEU A 119 12.28 -2.47 2.49
N VAL A 120 11.90 -3.68 2.91
CA VAL A 120 10.94 -4.50 2.14
C VAL A 120 9.56 -3.86 2.12
N ILE A 121 9.07 -3.33 3.24
CA ILE A 121 7.76 -2.68 3.29
C ILE A 121 7.76 -1.37 2.51
N GLU A 122 8.88 -0.63 2.45
CA GLU A 122 9.04 0.56 1.62
C GLU A 122 8.80 0.23 0.15
N THR A 123 9.53 -0.76 -0.40
CA THR A 123 9.31 -1.27 -1.75
C THR A 123 7.85 -1.67 -2.00
N ALA A 124 7.25 -2.42 -1.07
CA ALA A 124 5.89 -2.88 -1.21
C ALA A 124 4.88 -1.72 -1.29
N MET A 125 5.01 -0.71 -0.42
CA MET A 125 4.11 0.44 -0.41
C MET A 125 4.24 1.30 -1.67
N ILE A 126 5.47 1.54 -2.13
CA ILE A 126 5.70 2.28 -3.39
C ILE A 126 5.11 1.50 -4.56
N GLY A 127 5.38 0.19 -4.63
CA GLY A 127 4.83 -0.67 -5.66
C GLY A 127 3.30 -0.61 -5.75
N VAL A 128 2.58 -0.54 -4.62
CA VAL A 128 1.12 -0.34 -4.61
C VAL A 128 0.72 0.97 -5.27
N PHE A 129 1.43 2.07 -5.01
CA PHE A 129 1.05 3.40 -5.54
C PHE A 129 1.38 3.61 -7.01
N VAL A 130 2.34 2.87 -7.55
CA VAL A 130 2.78 3.03 -8.94
C VAL A 130 2.22 1.96 -9.88
N SER A 131 1.67 0.87 -9.38
CA SER A 131 1.14 -0.22 -10.21
C SER A 131 -0.15 0.17 -10.92
N LEU A 132 -0.17 0.02 -12.23
CA LEU A 132 -1.33 0.21 -13.11
C LEU A 132 -1.91 -1.11 -13.64
N ASP A 133 -1.24 -2.24 -13.43
CA ASP A 133 -1.79 -3.57 -13.62
C ASP A 133 -2.37 -4.09 -12.30
N LEU A 134 -3.62 -4.57 -12.32
CA LEU A 134 -4.36 -4.99 -11.11
C LEU A 134 -3.70 -6.20 -10.41
N PHE A 135 -3.07 -7.10 -11.17
CA PHE A 135 -2.39 -8.23 -10.57
C PHE A 135 -1.06 -7.80 -9.93
N LEU A 136 -0.31 -6.94 -10.61
CA LEU A 136 0.91 -6.33 -10.05
C LEU A 136 0.60 -5.53 -8.77
N PHE A 137 -0.48 -4.73 -8.81
CA PHE A 137 -1.00 -4.03 -7.63
C PHE A 137 -1.29 -5.01 -6.48
N PHE A 138 -1.98 -6.12 -6.76
CA PHE A 138 -2.30 -7.12 -5.75
C PHE A 138 -1.04 -7.75 -5.14
N VAL A 139 -0.03 -8.06 -5.95
CA VAL A 139 1.25 -8.61 -5.46
C VAL A 139 1.92 -7.65 -4.47
N PHE A 140 2.03 -6.37 -4.81
CA PHE A 140 2.60 -5.39 -3.89
C PHE A 140 1.71 -5.13 -2.66
N TRP A 141 0.39 -5.15 -2.83
CA TRP A 141 -0.57 -5.04 -1.75
C TRP A 141 -0.38 -6.13 -0.70
N GLU A 142 -0.29 -7.39 -1.11
CA GLU A 142 -0.02 -8.52 -0.23
C GLU A 142 1.39 -8.46 0.38
N LEU A 143 2.36 -8.02 -0.39
CA LEU A 143 3.73 -7.89 0.09
C LEU A 143 3.82 -6.90 1.28
N THR A 144 2.91 -5.94 1.42
CA THR A 144 2.90 -5.03 2.59
C THR A 144 2.58 -5.76 3.90
N LEU A 145 1.86 -6.89 3.84
CA LEU A 145 1.37 -7.58 5.04
C LEU A 145 2.48 -8.33 5.77
N ILE A 146 3.35 -8.99 5.01
CA ILE A 146 4.39 -9.87 5.57
C ILE A 146 5.38 -9.11 6.47
N PRO A 147 6.04 -8.03 6.01
CA PRO A 147 6.96 -7.28 6.86
C PRO A 147 6.24 -6.65 8.06
N MET A 148 5.02 -6.12 7.86
CA MET A 148 4.27 -5.51 8.97
C MET A 148 3.86 -6.54 10.02
N TYR A 149 3.47 -7.76 9.62
CA TYR A 149 3.21 -8.86 10.54
C TYR A 149 4.43 -9.16 11.42
N PHE A 150 5.63 -9.22 10.81
CA PHE A 150 6.87 -9.44 11.56
C PHE A 150 7.24 -8.23 12.43
N LEU A 151 7.07 -6.99 11.94
CA LEU A 151 7.34 -5.79 12.72
C LEU A 151 6.49 -5.75 13.99
N ILE A 152 5.20 -6.06 13.91
CA ILE A 152 4.32 -6.13 15.08
C ILE A 152 4.66 -7.37 15.94
N GLY A 153 4.78 -8.55 15.34
CA GLY A 153 4.87 -9.82 16.07
C GLY A 153 6.19 -10.07 16.76
N ILE A 154 7.31 -9.50 16.26
CA ILE A 154 8.64 -9.70 16.82
C ILE A 154 9.04 -8.54 17.74
N TRP A 155 8.86 -7.30 17.30
CA TRP A 155 9.32 -6.09 18.01
C TRP A 155 8.21 -5.31 18.70
N GLY A 156 6.98 -5.84 18.69
CA GLY A 156 5.84 -5.27 19.40
C GLY A 156 5.91 -5.48 20.92
N HIS A 157 4.92 -4.90 21.62
CA HIS A 157 4.82 -4.94 23.08
C HIS A 157 4.16 -6.25 23.60
N ASP A 158 3.48 -6.20 24.72
CA ASP A 158 3.04 -7.39 25.48
C ASP A 158 2.11 -8.32 24.71
N ARG A 159 1.15 -7.77 23.96
CA ARG A 159 0.14 -8.57 23.23
C ARG A 159 0.42 -8.68 21.72
N ARG A 160 1.69 -8.51 21.33
CA ARG A 160 2.17 -8.44 19.94
C ARG A 160 1.69 -9.57 19.04
N ILE A 161 1.70 -10.82 19.54
CA ILE A 161 1.27 -11.98 18.75
C ILE A 161 -0.23 -11.90 18.42
N TYR A 162 -1.06 -11.57 19.41
CA TYR A 162 -2.49 -11.39 19.19
C TYR A 162 -2.77 -10.27 18.17
N ALA A 163 -2.11 -9.14 18.32
CA ALA A 163 -2.26 -7.99 17.42
C ALA A 163 -1.82 -8.31 15.99
N ALA A 164 -0.67 -8.98 15.83
CA ALA A 164 -0.14 -9.41 14.54
C ALA A 164 -1.06 -10.40 13.83
N VAL A 165 -1.54 -11.42 14.54
CA VAL A 165 -2.47 -12.42 13.99
C VAL A 165 -3.80 -11.77 13.61
N LYS A 166 -4.35 -10.90 14.47
CA LYS A 166 -5.58 -10.16 14.18
C LYS A 166 -5.41 -9.27 12.94
N PHE A 167 -4.30 -8.55 12.84
CA PHE A 167 -3.99 -7.71 11.67
C PHE A 167 -4.00 -8.52 10.38
N ILE A 168 -3.26 -9.66 10.34
CA ILE A 168 -3.14 -10.43 9.10
C ILE A 168 -4.46 -11.12 8.72
N LEU A 169 -5.22 -11.64 9.69
CA LEU A 169 -6.51 -12.28 9.41
C LEU A 169 -7.53 -11.30 8.83
N TYR A 170 -7.63 -10.08 9.40
CA TYR A 170 -8.52 -9.05 8.88
C TYR A 170 -8.16 -8.63 7.47
N THR A 171 -6.89 -8.30 7.26
CA THR A 171 -6.43 -7.78 5.96
C THR A 171 -6.46 -8.85 4.88
N MET A 172 -6.06 -10.09 5.18
CA MET A 172 -6.06 -11.20 4.23
C MET A 172 -7.48 -11.61 3.80
N LEU A 173 -8.46 -11.56 4.71
CA LEU A 173 -9.85 -11.84 4.35
C LEU A 173 -10.37 -10.89 3.26
N GLY A 174 -10.10 -9.60 3.40
CA GLY A 174 -10.49 -8.61 2.39
C GLY A 174 -9.75 -8.79 1.07
N SER A 175 -8.44 -9.03 1.12
CA SER A 175 -7.62 -9.12 -0.08
C SER A 175 -7.89 -10.39 -0.91
N ILE A 176 -8.27 -11.51 -0.30
CA ILE A 176 -8.70 -12.70 -1.04
C ILE A 176 -9.95 -12.39 -1.89
N LEU A 177 -10.92 -11.69 -1.34
CA LEU A 177 -12.11 -11.28 -2.09
C LEU A 177 -11.78 -10.32 -3.21
N MET A 178 -10.84 -9.39 -2.99
CA MET A 178 -10.34 -8.50 -4.04
C MET A 178 -9.64 -9.28 -5.15
N LEU A 179 -8.84 -10.31 -4.82
CA LEU A 179 -8.21 -11.17 -5.83
C LEU A 179 -9.26 -11.88 -6.70
N VAL A 180 -10.31 -12.43 -6.09
CA VAL A 180 -11.40 -13.05 -6.84
C VAL A 180 -12.05 -12.05 -7.80
N ALA A 181 -12.26 -10.82 -7.36
CA ALA A 181 -12.81 -9.76 -8.19
C ALA A 181 -11.87 -9.34 -9.34
N ILE A 182 -10.56 -9.28 -9.08
CA ILE A 182 -9.53 -9.01 -10.11
C ILE A 182 -9.55 -10.11 -11.19
N LEU A 183 -9.59 -11.38 -10.78
CA LEU A 183 -9.67 -12.51 -11.71
C LEU A 183 -10.98 -12.52 -12.50
N TRP A 184 -12.08 -12.10 -11.87
CA TRP A 184 -13.37 -11.96 -12.57
C TRP A 184 -13.31 -10.84 -13.60
N LEU A 185 -12.78 -9.67 -13.27
CA LEU A 185 -12.58 -8.57 -14.21
C LEU A 185 -11.70 -8.99 -15.39
N TYR A 186 -10.64 -9.74 -15.14
CA TYR A 186 -9.81 -10.30 -16.21
C TYR A 186 -10.61 -11.19 -17.17
N ASN A 187 -11.47 -12.08 -16.64
CA ASN A 187 -12.32 -12.92 -17.50
C ASN A 187 -13.30 -12.12 -18.35
N LEU A 188 -13.75 -10.96 -17.89
CA LEU A 188 -14.67 -10.09 -18.62
C LEU A 188 -13.93 -9.19 -19.62
N ALA A 189 -12.80 -8.62 -19.21
CA ALA A 189 -12.11 -7.61 -20.00
C ALA A 189 -10.94 -8.16 -20.83
N GLY A 190 -10.45 -9.37 -20.52
CA GLY A 190 -9.30 -10.00 -21.20
C GLY A 190 -7.95 -9.35 -20.86
N SER A 191 -7.89 -8.52 -19.82
CA SER A 191 -6.68 -7.80 -19.41
C SER A 191 -6.68 -7.54 -17.91
N PHE A 192 -5.49 -7.46 -17.29
CA PHE A 192 -5.31 -6.96 -15.92
C PHE A 192 -4.93 -5.47 -15.90
N ASP A 193 -4.62 -4.90 -17.04
CA ASP A 193 -4.21 -3.50 -17.18
C ASP A 193 -5.37 -2.55 -16.85
N PHE A 194 -5.23 -1.77 -15.78
CA PHE A 194 -6.29 -0.90 -15.28
C PHE A 194 -6.72 0.16 -16.28
N PRO A 195 -5.83 0.91 -16.95
CA PRO A 195 -6.22 1.87 -17.99
C PRO A 195 -6.98 1.21 -19.15
N GLU A 196 -6.57 0.02 -19.58
CA GLU A 196 -7.23 -0.74 -20.64
C GLU A 196 -8.63 -1.19 -20.21
N ILE A 197 -8.78 -1.71 -18.99
CA ILE A 197 -10.09 -2.13 -18.45
C ILE A 197 -11.02 -0.92 -18.36
N GLN A 198 -10.54 0.20 -17.83
CA GLN A 198 -11.31 1.42 -17.70
C GLN A 198 -11.77 1.94 -19.07
N ALA A 199 -10.90 1.96 -20.07
CA ALA A 199 -11.23 2.36 -21.43
C ALA A 199 -12.31 1.45 -22.05
N LYS A 200 -12.21 0.13 -21.85
CA LYS A 200 -13.21 -0.84 -22.36
C LYS A 200 -14.57 -0.66 -21.70
N LEU A 201 -14.61 -0.39 -20.40
CA LEU A 201 -15.85 -0.10 -19.67
C LEU A 201 -16.50 1.20 -20.17
N HIS A 202 -15.74 2.29 -20.32
CA HIS A 202 -16.24 3.56 -20.80
C HIS A 202 -16.71 3.50 -22.26
N ALA A 203 -16.04 2.71 -23.10
CA ALA A 203 -16.44 2.50 -24.50
C ALA A 203 -17.64 1.56 -24.66
N GLY A 204 -18.14 0.97 -23.57
CA GLY A 204 -19.23 -0.03 -23.62
C GLY A 204 -18.84 -1.37 -24.26
N LEU A 205 -17.52 -1.62 -24.46
CA LEU A 205 -17.02 -2.89 -25.00
C LEU A 205 -17.13 -4.03 -23.97
N VAL A 206 -17.09 -3.68 -22.69
CA VAL A 206 -17.35 -4.58 -21.57
C VAL A 206 -18.54 -3.99 -20.81
N SER A 207 -19.59 -4.79 -20.64
CA SER A 207 -20.77 -4.39 -19.87
C SER A 207 -20.80 -5.15 -18.56
N LEU A 208 -20.96 -4.42 -17.46
CA LEU A 208 -21.18 -4.98 -16.14
C LEU A 208 -22.66 -4.90 -15.78
N PRO A 209 -23.39 -6.05 -15.71
CA PRO A 209 -24.73 -6.03 -15.15
C PRO A 209 -24.75 -5.42 -13.75
N PRO A 210 -25.81 -4.70 -13.34
CA PRO A 210 -25.84 -3.95 -12.09
C PRO A 210 -25.50 -4.77 -10.83
N ASN A 211 -25.89 -6.05 -10.80
CA ASN A 211 -25.58 -6.95 -9.70
C ASN A 211 -24.11 -7.38 -9.72
N THR A 212 -23.54 -7.62 -10.89
CA THR A 212 -22.12 -7.97 -11.05
C THR A 212 -21.24 -6.78 -10.67
N GLU A 213 -21.57 -5.58 -11.13
CA GLU A 213 -20.86 -4.36 -10.75
C GLU A 213 -20.86 -4.16 -9.24
N LEU A 214 -22.02 -4.32 -8.58
CA LEU A 214 -22.14 -4.20 -7.13
C LEU A 214 -21.32 -5.26 -6.39
N LEU A 215 -21.30 -6.51 -6.85
CA LEU A 215 -20.49 -7.57 -6.22
C LEU A 215 -19.00 -7.29 -6.34
N LEU A 216 -18.53 -6.88 -7.51
CA LEU A 216 -17.13 -6.52 -7.74
C LEU A 216 -16.74 -5.30 -6.91
N PHE A 217 -17.59 -4.26 -6.91
CA PHE A 217 -17.40 -3.09 -6.03
C PHE A 217 -17.28 -3.50 -4.56
N CYS A 218 -18.19 -4.32 -4.05
CA CYS A 218 -18.17 -4.75 -2.65
C CYS A 218 -16.89 -5.54 -2.32
N ALA A 219 -16.40 -6.37 -3.22
CA ALA A 219 -15.18 -7.14 -3.00
C ALA A 219 -13.93 -6.23 -2.93
N PHE A 220 -13.78 -5.29 -3.85
CA PHE A 220 -12.71 -4.28 -3.81
C PHE A 220 -12.85 -3.37 -2.59
N PHE A 221 -14.06 -2.83 -2.40
CA PHE A 221 -14.34 -1.90 -1.31
C PHE A 221 -14.10 -2.53 0.07
N LEU A 222 -14.45 -3.80 0.26
CA LEU A 222 -14.21 -4.49 1.54
C LEU A 222 -12.71 -4.56 1.87
N ALA A 223 -11.86 -4.92 0.90
CA ALA A 223 -10.42 -4.93 1.10
C ALA A 223 -9.89 -3.55 1.53
N PHE A 224 -10.34 -2.51 0.83
CA PHE A 224 -9.92 -1.14 1.12
C PHE A 224 -10.54 -0.61 2.41
N ALA A 225 -11.80 -0.92 2.71
CA ALA A 225 -12.49 -0.52 3.94
C ALA A 225 -11.88 -1.14 5.19
N ILE A 226 -11.37 -2.37 5.12
CA ILE A 226 -10.57 -2.99 6.18
C ILE A 226 -9.29 -2.20 6.41
N LYS A 227 -8.61 -1.80 5.34
CA LYS A 227 -7.33 -1.09 5.41
C LYS A 227 -7.50 0.35 5.89
N VAL A 228 -8.61 1.05 5.53
CA VAL A 228 -8.91 2.48 5.89
C VAL A 228 -9.07 2.76 7.38
N PRO A 229 -9.41 2.03 8.26
CA PRO A 229 -10.32 1.06 8.80
C PRO A 229 -11.75 1.61 9.01
N LEU A 230 -12.65 1.30 8.15
CA LEU A 230 -14.06 1.73 8.25
C LEU A 230 -14.80 0.92 9.33
N PHE A 231 -15.72 1.59 10.07
CA PHE A 231 -16.62 0.87 10.97
C PHE A 231 -17.50 -0.13 10.17
N PRO A 232 -17.69 -1.35 10.68
CA PRO A 232 -17.19 -2.01 11.90
C PRO A 232 -15.84 -2.71 11.76
N LEU A 233 -15.17 -2.61 10.62
CA LEU A 233 -13.94 -3.36 10.23
C LEU A 233 -12.66 -2.80 10.87
N HIS A 234 -12.77 -1.82 11.77
CA HIS A 234 -11.65 -1.05 12.34
C HIS A 234 -10.96 -1.70 13.54
N THR A 235 -11.52 -2.77 14.10
CA THR A 235 -11.11 -3.28 15.43
C THR A 235 -9.69 -3.86 15.48
N TRP A 236 -9.07 -4.15 14.34
CA TRP A 236 -7.68 -4.59 14.26
C TRP A 236 -6.69 -3.44 14.48
N LEU A 237 -7.04 -2.21 14.07
CA LEU A 237 -6.13 -1.06 14.08
C LEU A 237 -5.69 -0.65 15.50
N PRO A 238 -6.59 -0.48 16.50
CA PRO A 238 -6.17 -0.11 17.86
C PRO A 238 -5.20 -1.14 18.46
N ASP A 239 -5.43 -2.44 18.24
CA ASP A 239 -4.55 -3.48 18.76
C ASP A 239 -3.19 -3.45 18.02
N ALA A 240 -3.20 -3.40 16.68
CA ALA A 240 -1.98 -3.34 15.89
C ALA A 240 -1.15 -2.07 16.20
N HIS A 241 -1.81 -0.91 16.32
CA HIS A 241 -1.13 0.37 16.53
C HIS A 241 -0.55 0.52 17.95
N THR A 242 -1.24 -0.03 18.95
CA THR A 242 -0.76 -0.01 20.34
C THR A 242 0.43 -0.95 20.54
N GLU A 243 0.41 -2.09 19.88
CA GLU A 243 1.45 -3.11 20.03
C GLU A 243 2.66 -2.88 19.12
N ALA A 244 2.50 -2.22 17.96
CA ALA A 244 3.59 -2.02 17.01
C ALA A 244 4.73 -1.15 17.60
N PRO A 245 5.98 -1.43 17.23
CA PRO A 245 7.09 -0.52 17.54
C PRO A 245 6.87 0.83 16.86
N THR A 246 7.51 1.90 17.37
CA THR A 246 7.31 3.28 16.88
C THR A 246 7.37 3.41 15.36
N ALA A 247 8.39 2.83 14.70
CA ALA A 247 8.46 2.85 13.23
C ALA A 247 7.29 2.12 12.57
N GLY A 248 6.86 0.98 13.11
CA GLY A 248 5.69 0.25 12.63
C GLY A 248 4.44 1.11 12.71
N SER A 249 4.23 1.80 13.83
CA SER A 249 3.10 2.73 14.01
C SER A 249 3.15 3.92 13.07
N VAL A 250 4.33 4.52 12.83
CA VAL A 250 4.51 5.62 11.87
C VAL A 250 4.15 5.19 10.45
N ILE A 251 4.67 4.03 10.00
CA ILE A 251 4.39 3.49 8.67
C ILE A 251 2.92 3.09 8.53
N LEU A 252 2.35 2.43 9.56
CA LEU A 252 0.95 2.02 9.57
C LEU A 252 0.03 3.23 9.38
N ALA A 253 0.14 4.23 10.24
CA ALA A 253 -0.70 5.42 10.20
C ALA A 253 -0.35 6.38 9.07
N GLY A 254 0.94 6.54 8.77
CA GLY A 254 1.45 7.49 7.78
C GLY A 254 1.17 7.07 6.34
N VAL A 255 1.29 5.78 6.01
CA VAL A 255 1.21 5.27 4.64
C VAL A 255 0.19 4.16 4.48
N MET A 256 0.24 3.10 5.31
CA MET A 256 -0.56 1.88 5.05
C MET A 256 -2.08 2.12 5.08
N LEU A 257 -2.58 3.02 5.94
CA LEU A 257 -4.00 3.40 5.91
C LEU A 257 -4.37 4.12 4.62
N LYS A 258 -3.45 4.92 4.05
CA LYS A 258 -3.66 5.64 2.78
C LYS A 258 -3.70 4.70 1.57
N LEU A 259 -3.11 3.50 1.65
CA LEU A 259 -3.28 2.48 0.60
C LEU A 259 -4.77 2.14 0.39
N GLY A 260 -5.55 2.06 1.48
CA GLY A 260 -6.99 1.80 1.38
C GLY A 260 -7.76 2.95 0.72
N THR A 261 -7.52 4.21 1.14
CA THR A 261 -8.16 5.37 0.51
C THR A 261 -7.72 5.54 -0.94
N TYR A 262 -6.44 5.31 -1.24
CA TYR A 262 -5.93 5.28 -2.60
C TYR A 262 -6.67 4.23 -3.45
N GLY A 263 -6.83 3.01 -2.95
CA GLY A 263 -7.54 1.94 -3.66
C GLY A 263 -9.01 2.29 -3.96
N ILE A 264 -9.71 2.93 -3.02
CA ILE A 264 -11.09 3.42 -3.27
C ILE A 264 -11.10 4.44 -4.41
N LEU A 265 -10.22 5.45 -4.34
CA LEU A 265 -10.16 6.51 -5.34
C LEU A 265 -9.68 5.99 -6.71
N ARG A 266 -8.71 5.07 -6.71
CA ARG A 266 -8.06 4.56 -7.91
C ARG A 266 -8.88 3.52 -8.64
N PHE A 267 -9.55 2.62 -7.92
CA PHE A 267 -10.20 1.45 -8.51
C PHE A 267 -11.71 1.45 -8.31
N CYS A 268 -12.22 1.67 -7.09
CA CYS A 268 -13.65 1.57 -6.83
C CYS A 268 -14.46 2.60 -7.60
N LEU A 269 -14.03 3.87 -7.60
CA LEU A 269 -14.79 4.93 -8.25
C LEU A 269 -14.73 4.85 -9.78
N PRO A 270 -13.57 4.63 -10.43
CA PRO A 270 -13.52 4.62 -11.89
C PRO A 270 -14.03 3.34 -12.54
N LEU A 271 -13.90 2.17 -11.86
CA LEU A 271 -14.34 0.89 -12.44
C LEU A 271 -15.83 0.61 -12.18
N PHE A 272 -16.39 1.13 -11.08
CA PHE A 272 -17.73 0.80 -10.61
C PHE A 272 -18.53 2.06 -10.20
N PRO A 273 -18.72 3.02 -11.11
CA PRO A 273 -19.33 4.32 -10.77
C PRO A 273 -20.76 4.21 -10.26
N ASP A 274 -21.59 3.35 -10.86
CA ASP A 274 -22.98 3.18 -10.47
C ASP A 274 -23.10 2.48 -9.12
N ALA A 275 -22.30 1.46 -8.88
CA ALA A 275 -22.25 0.78 -7.58
C ALA A 275 -21.72 1.71 -6.48
N ALA A 276 -20.70 2.52 -6.76
CA ALA A 276 -20.18 3.51 -5.84
C ALA A 276 -21.23 4.56 -5.45
N HIS A 277 -21.99 5.07 -6.44
CA HIS A 277 -23.08 6.02 -6.18
C HIS A 277 -24.19 5.41 -5.30
N ARG A 278 -24.58 4.17 -5.57
CA ARG A 278 -25.59 3.45 -4.76
C ARG A 278 -25.09 3.17 -3.34
N ALA A 279 -23.81 2.87 -3.17
CA ALA A 279 -23.21 2.57 -1.87
C ALA A 279 -22.89 3.84 -1.03
N ALA A 280 -22.76 5.00 -1.65
CA ALA A 280 -22.35 6.24 -1.00
C ALA A 280 -23.14 6.60 0.26
N PRO A 281 -24.50 6.50 0.31
CA PRO A 281 -25.26 6.80 1.54
C PRO A 281 -24.90 5.85 2.69
N VAL A 282 -24.73 4.54 2.39
CA VAL A 282 -24.36 3.54 3.40
C VAL A 282 -22.97 3.80 3.93
N ILE A 283 -22.02 4.09 3.04
CA ILE A 283 -20.64 4.42 3.41
C ILE A 283 -20.59 5.68 4.29
N ALA A 284 -21.37 6.71 3.94
CA ALA A 284 -21.47 7.94 4.74
C ALA A 284 -22.00 7.67 6.14
N VAL A 285 -23.05 6.85 6.28
CA VAL A 285 -23.58 6.47 7.60
C VAL A 285 -22.55 5.69 8.41
N LEU A 286 -21.85 4.72 7.80
CA LEU A 286 -20.80 3.96 8.48
C LEU A 286 -19.63 4.87 8.92
N ALA A 287 -19.26 5.86 8.11
CA ALA A 287 -18.23 6.83 8.45
C ALA A 287 -18.65 7.71 9.65
N ILE A 288 -19.90 8.19 9.66
CA ILE A 288 -20.46 8.97 10.78
C ILE A 288 -20.47 8.13 12.07
N ILE A 289 -20.93 6.88 12.00
CA ILE A 289 -20.90 5.95 13.13
C ILE A 289 -19.47 5.77 13.64
N GLY A 290 -18.50 5.60 12.73
CA GLY A 290 -17.08 5.48 13.08
C GLY A 290 -16.56 6.70 13.84
N ILE A 291 -16.87 7.91 13.40
CA ILE A 291 -16.47 9.17 14.05
C ILE A 291 -17.10 9.27 15.45
N VAL A 292 -18.40 8.99 15.56
CA VAL A 292 -19.13 9.07 16.83
C VAL A 292 -18.61 8.03 17.83
N THR A 293 -18.45 6.77 17.41
CA THR A 293 -17.98 5.68 18.28
C THR A 293 -16.53 5.87 18.73
N ALA A 294 -15.65 6.40 17.87
CA ALA A 294 -14.28 6.75 18.26
C ALA A 294 -14.26 7.77 19.41
N ARG A 295 -15.12 8.80 19.36
CA ARG A 295 -15.22 9.83 20.41
C ARG A 295 -15.74 9.28 21.74
N TRP A 296 -16.59 8.24 21.72
CA TRP A 296 -17.23 7.69 22.92
C TRP A 296 -16.48 6.52 23.54
N SER A 297 -15.42 6.02 22.89
CA SER A 297 -14.64 4.91 23.42
C SER A 297 -13.88 5.32 24.70
N PRO A 298 -14.03 4.59 25.83
CA PRO A 298 -13.34 4.91 27.09
C PRO A 298 -11.82 4.89 26.99
N ARG A 299 -11.26 4.20 25.98
CA ARG A 299 -9.81 4.12 25.72
C ARG A 299 -9.22 5.46 25.25
N PHE A 300 -9.99 6.32 24.60
CA PHE A 300 -9.53 7.65 24.16
C PHE A 300 -9.67 8.74 25.26
N ARG A 301 -10.30 8.45 26.39
CA ARG A 301 -10.40 9.39 27.53
C ARG A 301 -9.19 9.37 28.47
N ARG A 302 -8.21 8.52 28.22
CA ARG A 302 -7.03 8.34 29.08
C ARG A 302 -5.70 8.80 28.45
N ILE A 303 -5.78 9.64 27.41
CA ILE A 303 -4.62 10.32 26.84
C ILE A 303 -4.72 11.79 27.14
#